data_3b3d2c2b48f66d377c383bc1613613b7
#
_entry.id   3b3d2c2b48f66d377c383bc1613613b7
#
_cell.length_a   1.000
_cell.length_b   1.000
_cell.length_c   1.000
_cell.angle_alpha   90.00
_cell.angle_beta   90.00
_cell.angle_gamma   90.00
#
_symmetry.space_group_name_H-M   'P 1'
#
loop_
_entity.id
_entity.type
_entity.pdbx_description
1 polymer ?
#
loop_
_entity_poly.entity_id
_entity_poly.type
_entity_poly.pdbx_seq_one_letter_code
_entity_poly.pdbx_strand_id
1 'polypeptide(L)'
;MLKFTDLTLPEPLQRAAADLNFVKPTSVQELTIPWLLDNDKDLITIAQTGTGKTAAFGFPVLSLTDIEKKAVQTLILCPTRELCLQIAGDFEVYAKYMPRIKTVAIYGGAPIYKQKELLKSGAHIVVGTPGRVFDMIRQEVLKVDHIACLVLDEADEMLNMGFKEDLFSIMSHTPKEKQTLLFSATMPKEVAKLAQTFMKDPHRITTGNEKQGAENISHFFYRVSARDKYLALKRIADMSPKIYGIIFCRTRNETQEIADKLQQDGYNADALHGDLSQGQRELVMSRFRSKYVRLLVATDVAARGLDVDDLTHIINFHAPLEPDIYIHRSGRTGRAGKSGISITIVHAKEIAALKAIENRLGREITFAKVPTGRDICEKQLFNFIDTVERVEIDSVQIESFLPSVYKKLGWMTREELIQRFVSVEFNRFLNYYKDNFDLDQPEEKRTRESKQSFTFKTFRLSIGANQQLNKRELMRYINKLKVARSIEIGQIDIYKDYCLVDLDARYEEQLLKAIPRNKVLGIPILVEVENPTKRNKGRQIRG
;
A
#
# COMPACT_ATOMS: atom_id res chain seq x y z
N MET A 1 -2.45 35.51 14.97
CA MET A 1 -2.55 34.05 14.79
C MET A 1 -2.64 33.43 16.17
N LEU A 2 -3.67 32.65 16.44
CA LEU A 2 -3.90 31.98 17.71
C LEU A 2 -2.74 31.03 18.03
N LYS A 3 -2.25 31.05 19.26
CA LYS A 3 -1.26 30.10 19.76
C LYS A 3 -1.99 28.97 20.50
N PHE A 4 -1.38 27.82 20.60
CA PHE A 4 -1.96 26.70 21.37
C PHE A 4 -2.12 27.05 22.85
N THR A 5 -1.26 27.92 23.37
CA THR A 5 -1.34 28.49 24.73
C THR A 5 -2.54 29.40 24.96
N ASP A 6 -3.16 29.93 23.90
CA ASP A 6 -4.31 30.83 24.00
C ASP A 6 -5.64 30.03 24.10
N LEU A 7 -5.56 28.69 23.90
CA LEU A 7 -6.69 27.78 24.12
C LEU A 7 -6.89 27.61 25.65
N THR A 8 -8.11 27.74 26.11
CA THR A 8 -8.51 27.70 27.53
C THR A 8 -8.40 26.29 28.13
N LEU A 9 -7.24 25.64 27.99
CA LEU A 9 -6.98 24.30 28.51
C LEU A 9 -6.46 24.37 29.95
N PRO A 10 -6.76 23.37 30.80
CA PRO A 10 -6.12 23.21 32.11
C PRO A 10 -4.60 23.12 32.01
N GLU A 11 -3.89 23.63 33.04
CA GLU A 11 -2.41 23.68 33.09
C GLU A 11 -1.73 22.34 32.75
N PRO A 12 -2.18 21.16 33.27
CA PRO A 12 -1.58 19.87 32.92
C PRO A 12 -1.64 19.57 31.42
N LEU A 13 -2.72 19.95 30.73
CA LEU A 13 -2.87 19.75 29.29
C LEU A 13 -2.07 20.76 28.47
N GLN A 14 -1.92 22.01 28.94
CA GLN A 14 -1.04 23.00 28.31
C GLN A 14 0.43 22.54 28.35
N ARG A 15 0.88 21.96 29.48
CA ARG A 15 2.22 21.39 29.61
C ARG A 15 2.44 20.20 28.66
N ALA A 16 1.45 19.31 28.57
CA ALA A 16 1.52 18.18 27.63
C ALA A 16 1.59 18.66 26.17
N ALA A 17 0.82 19.67 25.80
CA ALA A 17 0.86 20.28 24.48
C ALA A 17 2.22 20.93 24.17
N ALA A 18 2.84 21.59 25.17
CA ALA A 18 4.18 22.17 25.02
C ALA A 18 5.26 21.10 24.80
N ASP A 19 5.21 19.98 25.54
CA ASP A 19 6.12 18.84 25.35
C ASP A 19 6.02 18.24 23.94
N LEU A 20 4.83 18.31 23.33
CA LEU A 20 4.56 17.87 21.96
C LEU A 20 4.92 18.91 20.89
N ASN A 21 5.49 20.06 21.29
CA ASN A 21 5.77 21.18 20.40
C ASN A 21 4.54 21.71 19.64
N PHE A 22 3.36 21.66 20.25
CA PHE A 22 2.14 22.24 19.68
C PHE A 22 2.17 23.76 19.86
N VAL A 23 2.78 24.46 18.89
CA VAL A 23 2.93 25.92 18.94
C VAL A 23 1.68 26.63 18.41
N LYS A 24 1.16 26.18 17.27
CA LYS A 24 -0.02 26.73 16.60
C LYS A 24 -1.06 25.63 16.44
N PRO A 25 -2.33 25.88 16.80
CA PRO A 25 -3.38 24.94 16.50
C PRO A 25 -3.60 24.84 14.99
N THR A 26 -3.97 23.66 14.52
CA THR A 26 -4.49 23.48 13.16
C THR A 26 -5.90 24.07 13.07
N SER A 27 -6.40 24.32 11.86
CA SER A 27 -7.73 24.92 11.68
C SER A 27 -8.85 24.12 12.36
N VAL A 28 -8.75 22.79 12.38
CA VAL A 28 -9.74 21.95 13.07
C VAL A 28 -9.62 22.09 14.58
N GLN A 29 -8.41 22.17 15.12
CA GLN A 29 -8.17 22.38 16.56
C GLN A 29 -8.62 23.76 17.02
N GLU A 30 -8.31 24.80 16.23
CA GLU A 30 -8.66 26.19 16.51
C GLU A 30 -10.18 26.39 16.64
N LEU A 31 -10.96 25.71 15.80
CA LEU A 31 -12.43 25.81 15.81
C LEU A 31 -13.09 24.85 16.82
N THR A 32 -12.53 23.64 16.95
CA THR A 32 -13.20 22.57 17.71
C THR A 32 -12.90 22.64 19.21
N ILE A 33 -11.63 22.91 19.61
CA ILE A 33 -11.27 22.88 21.03
C ILE A 33 -12.03 23.91 21.86
N PRO A 34 -12.04 25.22 21.50
CA PRO A 34 -12.79 26.21 22.27
C PRO A 34 -14.29 25.89 22.29
N TRP A 35 -14.84 25.50 21.12
CA TRP A 35 -16.26 25.20 21.03
C TRP A 35 -16.68 24.06 21.96
N LEU A 36 -15.90 22.97 22.05
CA LEU A 36 -16.17 21.83 22.94
C LEU A 36 -16.01 22.14 24.41
N LEU A 37 -15.14 23.09 24.77
CA LEU A 37 -14.98 23.53 26.16
C LEU A 37 -16.14 24.41 26.66
N ASP A 38 -16.78 25.13 25.73
CA ASP A 38 -17.84 26.09 26.05
C ASP A 38 -19.27 25.52 25.81
N ASN A 39 -19.39 24.36 25.15
CA ASN A 39 -20.70 23.81 24.76
C ASN A 39 -20.81 22.31 25.04
N ASP A 40 -22.02 21.90 25.44
CA ASP A 40 -22.43 20.50 25.67
C ASP A 40 -23.26 19.90 24.52
N LYS A 41 -23.48 20.67 23.43
CA LYS A 41 -24.21 20.22 22.24
C LYS A 41 -23.43 19.21 21.43
N ASP A 42 -24.16 18.43 20.62
CA ASP A 42 -23.56 17.52 19.64
C ASP A 42 -22.77 18.28 18.56
N LEU A 43 -21.68 17.69 18.09
CA LEU A 43 -20.80 18.29 17.12
C LEU A 43 -20.52 17.35 15.94
N ILE A 44 -20.64 17.89 14.72
CA ILE A 44 -20.14 17.25 13.49
C ILE A 44 -18.94 18.03 12.98
N THR A 45 -17.80 17.37 12.89
CA THR A 45 -16.57 17.97 12.36
C THR A 45 -16.15 17.25 11.08
N ILE A 46 -16.17 17.99 9.97
CA ILE A 46 -15.69 17.52 8.67
C ILE A 46 -14.28 18.06 8.45
N ALA A 47 -13.30 17.16 8.49
CA ALA A 47 -11.89 17.50 8.34
C ALA A 47 -11.10 16.33 7.75
N GLN A 48 -10.11 16.61 6.90
CA GLN A 48 -9.28 15.59 6.26
C GLN A 48 -8.45 14.79 7.29
N THR A 49 -7.97 13.60 6.89
CA THR A 49 -7.03 12.82 7.71
C THR A 49 -5.70 13.56 7.85
N GLY A 50 -5.05 13.43 9.03
CA GLY A 50 -3.76 14.10 9.29
C GLY A 50 -3.85 15.59 9.62
N THR A 51 -5.04 16.14 9.85
CA THR A 51 -5.24 17.55 10.26
C THR A 51 -5.21 17.75 11.78
N GLY A 52 -4.98 16.69 12.57
CA GLY A 52 -4.93 16.77 14.02
C GLY A 52 -6.29 16.63 14.71
N LYS A 53 -7.24 15.90 14.12
CA LYS A 53 -8.57 15.63 14.71
C LYS A 53 -8.49 14.99 16.09
N THR A 54 -7.56 14.03 16.30
CA THR A 54 -7.40 13.35 17.60
C THR A 54 -7.13 14.34 18.72
N ALA A 55 -6.24 15.31 18.53
CA ALA A 55 -6.00 16.37 19.51
C ALA A 55 -7.20 17.31 19.64
N ALA A 56 -7.95 17.56 18.55
CA ALA A 56 -9.10 18.46 18.55
C ALA A 56 -10.24 17.98 19.48
N PHE A 57 -10.47 16.64 19.59
CA PHE A 57 -11.39 16.11 20.58
C PHE A 57 -10.70 15.63 21.86
N GLY A 58 -9.45 15.19 21.80
CA GLY A 58 -8.74 14.58 22.92
C GLY A 58 -8.48 15.55 24.06
N PHE A 59 -8.02 16.76 23.78
CA PHE A 59 -7.82 17.78 24.82
C PHE A 59 -9.12 18.18 25.54
N PRO A 60 -10.24 18.49 24.85
CA PRO A 60 -11.51 18.74 25.50
C PRO A 60 -12.03 17.56 26.31
N VAL A 61 -12.00 16.33 25.75
CA VAL A 61 -12.42 15.13 26.47
C VAL A 61 -11.64 14.93 27.77
N LEU A 62 -10.32 15.09 27.74
CA LEU A 62 -9.48 15.00 28.94
C LEU A 62 -9.79 16.11 29.95
N SER A 63 -10.04 17.33 29.46
CA SER A 63 -10.39 18.48 30.31
C SER A 63 -11.71 18.28 31.06
N LEU A 64 -12.68 17.65 30.42
CA LEU A 64 -14.04 17.43 30.95
C LEU A 64 -14.18 16.11 31.72
N THR A 65 -13.14 15.26 31.76
CA THR A 65 -13.16 13.98 32.48
C THR A 65 -13.06 14.19 33.99
N ASP A 66 -14.06 13.75 34.76
CA ASP A 66 -14.02 13.75 36.22
C ASP A 66 -13.16 12.57 36.72
N ILE A 67 -12.03 12.90 37.33
CA ILE A 67 -11.04 11.92 37.81
C ILE A 67 -11.54 11.14 39.03
N GLU A 68 -12.46 11.70 39.81
CA GLU A 68 -13.00 11.07 41.03
C GLU A 68 -14.08 10.03 40.70
N LYS A 69 -14.71 10.15 39.53
CA LYS A 69 -15.77 9.24 39.09
C LYS A 69 -15.21 7.97 38.49
N LYS A 70 -15.16 6.88 39.24
CA LYS A 70 -14.64 5.56 38.81
C LYS A 70 -15.58 4.86 37.83
N ALA A 71 -15.88 5.46 36.70
CA ALA A 71 -16.75 4.92 35.65
C ALA A 71 -16.27 5.38 34.28
N VAL A 72 -16.64 4.63 33.23
CA VAL A 72 -16.38 5.04 31.84
C VAL A 72 -17.28 6.23 31.51
N GLN A 73 -16.66 7.37 31.25
CA GLN A 73 -17.36 8.63 30.98
C GLN A 73 -17.30 8.98 29.48
N THR A 74 -16.25 8.53 28.81
CA THR A 74 -16.11 8.74 27.36
C THR A 74 -15.86 7.42 26.63
N LEU A 75 -16.62 7.22 25.56
CA LEU A 75 -16.44 6.12 24.61
C LEU A 75 -16.03 6.70 23.24
N ILE A 76 -14.89 6.27 22.71
CA ILE A 76 -14.38 6.67 21.41
C ILE A 76 -14.43 5.44 20.50
N LEU A 77 -15.17 5.53 19.40
CA LEU A 77 -15.29 4.48 18.41
C LEU A 77 -14.46 4.85 17.18
N CYS A 78 -13.70 3.90 16.66
CA CYS A 78 -12.85 4.06 15.48
C CYS A 78 -12.84 2.77 14.63
N PRO A 79 -12.57 2.85 13.30
CA PRO A 79 -12.75 1.74 12.37
C PRO A 79 -11.76 0.58 12.55
N THR A 80 -10.53 0.86 12.99
CA THR A 80 -9.46 -0.12 12.98
C THR A 80 -8.77 -0.25 14.33
N ARG A 81 -8.18 -1.42 14.55
CA ARG A 81 -7.37 -1.69 15.73
C ARG A 81 -6.17 -0.75 15.83
N GLU A 82 -5.52 -0.52 14.71
CA GLU A 82 -4.33 0.34 14.62
C GLU A 82 -4.67 1.76 15.08
N LEU A 83 -5.77 2.32 14.58
CA LEU A 83 -6.25 3.65 15.01
C LEU A 83 -6.70 3.64 16.47
N CYS A 84 -7.32 2.56 16.95
CA CYS A 84 -7.70 2.41 18.36
C CYS A 84 -6.47 2.49 19.30
N LEU A 85 -5.40 1.78 18.95
CA LEU A 85 -4.15 1.80 19.71
C LEU A 85 -3.44 3.17 19.62
N GLN A 86 -3.48 3.79 18.44
CA GLN A 86 -2.93 5.13 18.24
C GLN A 86 -3.65 6.15 19.11
N ILE A 87 -4.99 6.23 19.02
CA ILE A 87 -5.79 7.17 19.83
C ILE A 87 -5.53 6.93 21.32
N ALA A 88 -5.51 5.67 21.78
CA ALA A 88 -5.24 5.36 23.18
C ALA A 88 -3.84 5.83 23.61
N GLY A 89 -2.81 5.61 22.78
CA GLY A 89 -1.45 6.12 23.01
C GLY A 89 -1.37 7.64 22.99
N ASP A 90 -2.06 8.31 22.08
CA ASP A 90 -2.16 9.77 22.05
C ASP A 90 -2.77 10.30 23.35
N PHE A 91 -3.84 9.66 23.84
CA PHE A 91 -4.46 10.04 25.11
C PHE A 91 -3.53 9.84 26.32
N GLU A 92 -2.72 8.78 26.35
CA GLU A 92 -1.71 8.57 27.38
C GLU A 92 -0.67 9.72 27.36
N VAL A 93 -0.24 10.13 26.18
CA VAL A 93 0.71 11.25 26.02
C VAL A 93 0.08 12.58 26.40
N TYR A 94 -1.16 12.85 25.99
CA TYR A 94 -1.88 14.08 26.35
C TYR A 94 -2.16 14.15 27.86
N ALA A 95 -2.47 12.99 28.48
CA ALA A 95 -2.73 12.90 29.92
C ALA A 95 -1.45 12.74 30.78
N LYS A 96 -0.25 12.94 30.23
CA LYS A 96 1.05 12.77 30.92
C LYS A 96 1.10 13.41 32.30
N TYR A 97 0.49 14.56 32.47
CA TYR A 97 0.42 15.29 33.72
C TYR A 97 -0.90 15.09 34.50
N MET A 98 -1.71 14.12 34.08
CA MET A 98 -2.98 13.70 34.70
C MET A 98 -2.95 12.20 35.01
N PRO A 99 -2.03 11.70 35.87
CA PRO A 99 -1.72 10.26 36.00
C PRO A 99 -2.87 9.39 36.55
N ARG A 100 -3.94 10.02 37.06
CA ARG A 100 -5.13 9.32 37.57
C ARG A 100 -6.14 9.00 36.47
N ILE A 101 -6.06 9.63 35.29
CA ILE A 101 -6.90 9.32 34.15
C ILE A 101 -6.43 8.00 33.53
N LYS A 102 -7.37 7.08 33.29
CA LYS A 102 -7.09 5.78 32.68
C LYS A 102 -7.84 5.65 31.36
N THR A 103 -7.08 5.46 30.29
CA THR A 103 -7.58 5.14 28.95
C THR A 103 -7.39 3.66 28.67
N VAL A 104 -8.41 2.97 28.17
CA VAL A 104 -8.35 1.54 27.83
C VAL A 104 -8.73 1.33 26.39
N ALA A 105 -7.88 0.60 25.64
CA ALA A 105 -8.13 0.22 24.26
C ALA A 105 -8.86 -1.14 24.17
N ILE A 106 -9.94 -1.21 23.37
CA ILE A 106 -10.78 -2.41 23.17
C ILE A 106 -10.94 -2.68 21.67
N TYR A 107 -10.36 -3.77 21.18
CA TYR A 107 -10.34 -4.08 19.74
C TYR A 107 -10.34 -5.57 19.46
N GLY A 108 -10.77 -5.94 18.25
CA GLY A 108 -10.76 -7.33 17.78
C GLY A 108 -9.36 -7.89 17.54
N GLY A 109 -9.22 -9.23 17.52
CA GLY A 109 -7.95 -9.90 17.23
C GLY A 109 -6.96 -9.98 18.39
N ALA A 110 -7.27 -9.38 19.55
CA ALA A 110 -6.49 -9.55 20.79
C ALA A 110 -7.25 -10.41 21.80
N PRO A 111 -6.53 -11.06 22.75
CA PRO A 111 -7.16 -11.87 23.80
C PRO A 111 -8.16 -11.06 24.63
N ILE A 112 -9.42 -11.51 24.63
CA ILE A 112 -10.52 -10.79 25.27
C ILE A 112 -10.35 -10.68 26.80
N TYR A 113 -9.74 -11.70 27.43
CA TYR A 113 -9.57 -11.73 28.89
C TYR A 113 -8.68 -10.59 29.41
N LYS A 114 -7.60 -10.24 28.67
CA LYS A 114 -6.72 -9.11 29.03
C LYS A 114 -7.46 -7.78 29.01
N GLN A 115 -8.31 -7.58 27.99
CA GLN A 115 -9.10 -6.35 27.88
C GLN A 115 -10.17 -6.28 28.99
N LYS A 116 -10.76 -7.42 29.37
CA LYS A 116 -11.67 -7.51 30.53
C LYS A 116 -10.99 -7.14 31.85
N GLU A 117 -9.76 -7.59 32.07
CA GLU A 117 -8.96 -7.25 33.25
C GLU A 117 -8.66 -5.75 33.30
N LEU A 118 -8.25 -5.15 32.17
CA LEU A 118 -8.01 -3.71 32.10
C LEU A 118 -9.26 -2.89 32.41
N LEU A 119 -10.42 -3.28 31.90
CA LEU A 119 -11.68 -2.61 32.24
C LEU A 119 -12.04 -2.74 33.72
N LYS A 120 -11.86 -3.92 34.32
CA LYS A 120 -12.08 -4.14 35.75
C LYS A 120 -11.15 -3.33 36.63
N SER A 121 -9.94 -3.01 36.19
CA SER A 121 -9.02 -2.14 36.94
C SER A 121 -9.47 -0.67 36.98
N GLY A 122 -10.58 -0.34 36.33
CA GLY A 122 -11.17 0.99 36.20
C GLY A 122 -10.68 1.70 34.94
N ALA A 123 -11.58 2.32 34.21
CA ALA A 123 -11.33 3.15 33.04
C ALA A 123 -12.23 4.38 33.09
N HIS A 124 -11.70 5.53 32.69
CA HIS A 124 -12.47 6.77 32.50
C HIS A 124 -12.82 6.95 31.03
N ILE A 125 -11.92 6.53 30.15
CA ILE A 125 -12.02 6.66 28.71
C ILE A 125 -11.79 5.28 28.09
N VAL A 126 -12.68 4.89 27.18
CA VAL A 126 -12.55 3.66 26.40
C VAL A 126 -12.46 4.04 24.93
N VAL A 127 -11.41 3.54 24.25
CA VAL A 127 -11.25 3.64 22.80
C VAL A 127 -11.47 2.26 22.22
N GLY A 128 -12.34 2.12 21.20
CA GLY A 128 -12.60 0.79 20.69
C GLY A 128 -13.09 0.69 19.27
N THR A 129 -12.93 -0.53 18.71
CA THR A 129 -13.57 -0.89 17.44
C THR A 129 -15.01 -1.38 17.68
N PRO A 130 -15.99 -0.99 16.81
CA PRO A 130 -17.42 -1.21 17.09
C PRO A 130 -17.77 -2.63 17.48
N GLY A 131 -17.41 -3.65 16.70
CA GLY A 131 -17.77 -5.03 16.98
C GLY A 131 -17.27 -5.53 18.35
N ARG A 132 -16.03 -5.22 18.76
CA ARG A 132 -15.51 -5.64 20.07
C ARG A 132 -16.16 -4.85 21.23
N VAL A 133 -16.42 -3.57 21.02
CA VAL A 133 -17.12 -2.74 22.02
C VAL A 133 -18.52 -3.28 22.24
N PHE A 134 -19.26 -3.58 21.17
CA PHE A 134 -20.60 -4.15 21.27
C PHE A 134 -20.61 -5.53 21.96
N ASP A 135 -19.63 -6.40 21.64
CA ASP A 135 -19.45 -7.67 22.34
C ASP A 135 -19.25 -7.49 23.85
N MET A 136 -18.46 -6.49 24.28
CA MET A 136 -18.21 -6.20 25.69
C MET A 136 -19.44 -5.62 26.42
N ILE A 137 -20.23 -4.79 25.73
CA ILE A 137 -21.53 -4.28 26.25
C ILE A 137 -22.47 -5.44 26.42
N ARG A 138 -22.64 -6.28 25.40
CA ARG A 138 -23.56 -7.44 25.42
C ARG A 138 -23.22 -8.47 26.51
N GLN A 139 -21.93 -8.57 26.87
CA GLN A 139 -21.46 -9.42 27.97
C GLN A 139 -21.47 -8.71 29.34
N GLU A 140 -22.02 -7.51 29.42
CA GLU A 140 -22.10 -6.66 30.64
C GLU A 140 -20.71 -6.37 31.27
N VAL A 141 -19.63 -6.48 30.49
CA VAL A 141 -18.27 -6.19 30.94
C VAL A 141 -17.98 -4.69 30.84
N LEU A 142 -18.41 -4.06 29.75
CA LEU A 142 -18.34 -2.62 29.55
C LEU A 142 -19.71 -2.01 29.92
N LYS A 143 -19.74 -1.33 31.06
CA LYS A 143 -20.93 -0.56 31.49
C LYS A 143 -20.91 0.80 30.81
N VAL A 144 -22.01 1.14 30.16
CA VAL A 144 -22.12 2.36 29.34
C VAL A 144 -23.07 3.41 29.94
N ASP A 145 -23.64 3.11 31.10
CA ASP A 145 -24.67 3.94 31.76
C ASP A 145 -24.19 5.33 32.19
N HIS A 146 -22.86 5.50 32.32
CA HIS A 146 -22.25 6.74 32.77
C HIS A 146 -21.52 7.50 31.65
N ILE A 147 -21.72 7.09 30.38
CA ILE A 147 -21.11 7.78 29.25
C ILE A 147 -21.74 9.15 29.08
N ALA A 148 -20.94 10.18 29.29
CA ALA A 148 -21.26 11.58 29.05
C ALA A 148 -20.89 12.04 27.65
N CYS A 149 -19.82 11.45 27.05
CA CYS A 149 -19.35 11.79 25.73
C CYS A 149 -19.13 10.54 24.86
N LEU A 150 -19.69 10.55 23.63
CA LEU A 150 -19.45 9.53 22.60
C LEU A 150 -18.77 10.17 21.40
N VAL A 151 -17.57 9.70 21.07
CA VAL A 151 -16.82 10.16 19.89
C VAL A 151 -16.85 9.09 18.81
N LEU A 152 -17.21 9.47 17.60
CA LEU A 152 -17.11 8.64 16.40
C LEU A 152 -15.99 9.22 15.51
N ASP A 153 -14.84 8.59 15.50
CA ASP A 153 -13.71 9.03 14.64
C ASP A 153 -13.64 8.16 13.36
N GLU A 154 -13.39 8.80 12.23
CA GLU A 154 -13.50 8.22 10.89
C GLU A 154 -14.86 7.51 10.69
N ALA A 155 -15.97 8.21 10.99
CA ALA A 155 -17.32 7.65 10.92
C ALA A 155 -17.69 7.11 9.53
N ASP A 156 -17.27 7.77 8.46
CA ASP A 156 -17.42 7.33 7.08
C ASP A 156 -16.73 5.98 6.84
N GLU A 157 -15.53 5.78 7.37
CA GLU A 157 -14.79 4.54 7.25
C GLU A 157 -15.45 3.39 8.05
N MET A 158 -15.96 3.67 9.26
CA MET A 158 -16.69 2.65 10.03
C MET A 158 -17.90 2.12 9.27
N LEU A 159 -18.66 3.01 8.61
CA LEU A 159 -19.81 2.61 7.81
C LEU A 159 -19.41 1.85 6.54
N ASN A 160 -18.34 2.29 5.86
CA ASN A 160 -17.78 1.58 4.70
C ASN A 160 -17.25 0.18 5.03
N MET A 161 -16.83 -0.06 6.28
CA MET A 161 -16.39 -1.37 6.76
C MET A 161 -17.54 -2.27 7.21
N GLY A 162 -18.78 -1.81 7.15
CA GLY A 162 -19.97 -2.58 7.51
C GLY A 162 -20.32 -2.56 9.00
N PHE A 163 -19.73 -1.71 9.83
CA PHE A 163 -20.03 -1.59 11.25
C PHE A 163 -21.34 -0.85 11.57
N LYS A 164 -22.20 -0.68 10.57
CA LYS A 164 -23.46 0.07 10.73
C LYS A 164 -24.32 -0.47 11.87
N GLU A 165 -24.55 -1.79 11.89
CA GLU A 165 -25.41 -2.43 12.90
C GLU A 165 -24.80 -2.34 14.29
N ASP A 166 -23.49 -2.54 14.41
CA ASP A 166 -22.76 -2.40 15.68
C ASP A 166 -22.86 -0.98 16.22
N LEU A 167 -22.64 0.05 15.36
CA LEU A 167 -22.75 1.46 15.73
C LEU A 167 -24.15 1.80 16.24
N PHE A 168 -25.19 1.40 15.50
CA PHE A 168 -26.58 1.63 15.89
C PHE A 168 -26.89 0.96 17.24
N SER A 169 -26.43 -0.27 17.44
CA SER A 169 -26.60 -1.00 18.68
C SER A 169 -25.90 -0.32 19.86
N ILE A 170 -24.61 0.07 19.70
CA ILE A 170 -23.86 0.77 20.75
C ILE A 170 -24.53 2.09 21.12
N MET A 171 -24.89 2.90 20.13
CA MET A 171 -25.52 4.20 20.35
C MET A 171 -26.89 4.07 21.06
N SER A 172 -27.64 2.99 20.81
CA SER A 172 -28.91 2.71 21.46
C SER A 172 -28.75 2.28 22.93
N HIS A 173 -27.62 1.69 23.30
CA HIS A 173 -27.31 1.28 24.68
C HIS A 173 -26.71 2.41 25.54
N THR A 174 -26.19 3.49 24.90
CA THR A 174 -25.63 4.63 25.62
C THR A 174 -26.69 5.65 26.04
N PRO A 175 -26.48 6.46 27.11
CA PRO A 175 -27.44 7.44 27.59
C PRO A 175 -27.93 8.39 26.50
N LYS A 176 -29.21 8.78 26.55
CA LYS A 176 -29.80 9.71 25.56
C LYS A 176 -29.25 11.14 25.69
N GLU A 177 -28.85 11.51 26.90
CA GLU A 177 -28.38 12.88 27.23
C GLU A 177 -26.86 13.05 27.09
N LYS A 178 -26.16 12.05 26.49
CA LYS A 178 -24.74 12.19 26.20
C LYS A 178 -24.49 13.20 25.09
N GLN A 179 -23.33 13.86 25.11
CA GLN A 179 -22.82 14.60 23.97
C GLN A 179 -22.26 13.62 22.92
N THR A 180 -22.60 13.81 21.65
CA THR A 180 -22.07 12.99 20.55
C THR A 180 -21.20 13.84 19.63
N LEU A 181 -19.95 13.41 19.44
CA LEU A 181 -18.96 14.06 18.57
C LEU A 181 -18.69 13.17 17.35
N LEU A 182 -19.02 13.64 16.17
CA LEU A 182 -18.80 12.93 14.92
C LEU A 182 -17.67 13.58 14.13
N PHE A 183 -16.58 12.87 13.96
CA PHE A 183 -15.44 13.27 13.13
C PHE A 183 -15.38 12.40 11.88
N SER A 184 -15.33 13.03 10.70
CA SER A 184 -15.30 12.34 9.42
C SER A 184 -14.51 13.14 8.38
N ALA A 185 -13.95 12.47 7.39
CA ALA A 185 -13.33 13.15 6.25
C ALA A 185 -14.40 13.53 5.20
N THR A 186 -15.48 12.76 5.11
CA THR A 186 -16.56 12.92 4.14
C THR A 186 -17.92 12.80 4.82
N MET A 187 -18.98 13.28 4.14
CA MET A 187 -20.35 13.21 4.66
C MET A 187 -21.27 12.47 3.68
N PRO A 188 -21.07 11.16 3.45
CA PRO A 188 -21.98 10.37 2.62
C PRO A 188 -23.36 10.24 3.26
N LYS A 189 -24.33 9.78 2.47
CA LYS A 189 -25.74 9.66 2.91
C LYS A 189 -25.92 8.82 4.18
N GLU A 190 -25.11 7.78 4.33
CA GLU A 190 -25.13 6.88 5.48
C GLU A 190 -24.66 7.58 6.76
N VAL A 191 -23.60 8.40 6.70
CA VAL A 191 -23.12 9.22 7.83
C VAL A 191 -24.16 10.27 8.20
N ALA A 192 -24.73 10.95 7.19
CA ALA A 192 -25.80 11.93 7.43
C ALA A 192 -27.02 11.29 8.10
N LYS A 193 -27.42 10.09 7.67
CA LYS A 193 -28.51 9.33 8.30
C LYS A 193 -28.20 8.93 9.74
N LEU A 194 -26.98 8.49 10.03
CA LEU A 194 -26.55 8.18 11.40
C LEU A 194 -26.63 9.43 12.28
N ALA A 195 -26.11 10.56 11.81
CA ALA A 195 -26.20 11.84 12.53
C ALA A 195 -27.65 12.26 12.79
N GLN A 196 -28.53 12.21 11.77
CA GLN A 196 -29.95 12.52 11.92
C GLN A 196 -30.69 11.62 12.92
N THR A 197 -30.27 10.37 13.04
CA THR A 197 -30.94 9.38 13.92
C THR A 197 -30.54 9.55 15.39
N PHE A 198 -29.29 9.87 15.68
CA PHE A 198 -28.72 9.78 17.02
C PHE A 198 -28.19 11.09 17.60
N MET A 199 -28.08 12.15 16.80
CA MET A 199 -27.58 13.45 17.27
C MET A 199 -28.73 14.46 17.39
N LYS A 200 -28.61 15.36 18.38
CA LYS A 200 -29.63 16.40 18.68
C LYS A 200 -29.08 17.76 18.25
N ASP A 201 -29.66 18.35 17.20
CA ASP A 201 -29.29 19.69 16.69
C ASP A 201 -27.77 19.92 16.65
N PRO A 202 -27.01 19.07 15.95
CA PRO A 202 -25.55 19.12 16.01
C PRO A 202 -25.01 20.39 15.38
N HIS A 203 -24.07 21.05 16.05
CA HIS A 203 -23.27 22.08 15.45
C HIS A 203 -22.35 21.49 14.38
N ARG A 204 -22.10 22.22 13.29
CA ARG A 204 -21.27 21.73 12.19
C ARG A 204 -20.04 22.62 11.99
N ILE A 205 -18.87 22.01 12.11
CA ILE A 205 -17.57 22.61 11.78
C ILE A 205 -17.04 21.91 10.52
N THR A 206 -16.69 22.70 9.52
CA THR A 206 -16.07 22.18 8.29
C THR A 206 -14.76 22.90 8.07
N THR A 207 -13.66 22.16 8.00
CA THR A 207 -12.33 22.70 7.75
C THR A 207 -11.78 22.19 6.41
N GLY A 208 -11.29 23.12 5.60
CA GLY A 208 -10.88 22.82 4.22
C GLY A 208 -12.05 22.77 3.23
N ASN A 209 -11.75 22.71 1.96
CA ASN A 209 -12.75 22.52 0.91
C ASN A 209 -13.13 21.04 0.83
N GLU A 210 -14.40 20.71 1.04
CA GLU A 210 -14.93 19.33 0.90
C GLU A 210 -14.62 18.68 -0.47
N LYS A 211 -14.27 19.50 -1.48
CA LYS A 211 -14.00 19.09 -2.85
C LYS A 211 -12.52 19.03 -3.22
N GLN A 212 -11.60 19.48 -2.36
CA GLN A 212 -10.18 19.52 -2.70
C GLN A 212 -9.40 18.54 -1.80
N GLY A 213 -8.71 17.58 -2.42
CA GLY A 213 -7.64 16.84 -1.75
C GLY A 213 -6.53 17.82 -1.26
N ALA A 214 -5.61 17.36 -0.41
CA ALA A 214 -4.53 18.19 0.12
C ALA A 214 -3.77 18.89 -1.03
N GLU A 215 -3.62 20.21 -0.96
CA GLU A 215 -3.03 21.03 -2.04
C GLU A 215 -1.58 20.69 -2.33
N ASN A 216 -0.87 20.16 -1.34
CA ASN A 216 0.54 19.78 -1.41
C ASN A 216 0.79 18.37 -1.98
N ILE A 217 -0.24 17.70 -2.52
CA ILE A 217 -0.11 16.41 -3.19
C ILE A 217 -0.16 16.60 -4.70
N SER A 218 0.88 16.14 -5.39
CA SER A 218 0.90 16.06 -6.85
C SER A 218 0.28 14.74 -7.31
N HIS A 219 -0.67 14.81 -8.26
CA HIS A 219 -1.40 13.64 -8.74
C HIS A 219 -1.02 13.32 -10.17
N PHE A 220 -0.59 12.08 -10.42
CA PHE A 220 -0.19 11.58 -11.73
C PHE A 220 -0.93 10.29 -12.09
N PHE A 221 -1.15 10.07 -13.38
CA PHE A 221 -1.54 8.75 -13.86
C PHE A 221 -0.67 8.28 -15.03
N TYR A 222 -0.47 6.96 -15.08
CA TYR A 222 0.23 6.26 -16.14
C TYR A 222 -0.74 5.34 -16.85
N ARG A 223 -0.80 5.43 -18.18
CA ARG A 223 -1.69 4.57 -18.98
C ARG A 223 -0.87 3.46 -19.63
N VAL A 224 -1.16 2.21 -19.26
CA VAL A 224 -0.47 1.02 -19.77
C VAL A 224 -1.46 -0.09 -20.07
N SER A 225 -1.03 -1.17 -20.75
CA SER A 225 -1.83 -2.38 -20.88
C SER A 225 -1.95 -3.10 -19.53
N ALA A 226 -3.00 -3.91 -19.34
CA ALA A 226 -3.22 -4.61 -18.07
C ALA A 226 -2.05 -5.54 -17.69
N ARG A 227 -1.41 -6.17 -18.66
CA ARG A 227 -0.25 -7.07 -18.47
C ARG A 227 1.04 -6.34 -18.11
N ASP A 228 1.15 -5.06 -18.49
CA ASP A 228 2.36 -4.26 -18.30
C ASP A 228 2.35 -3.43 -16.99
N LYS A 229 1.25 -3.49 -16.21
CA LYS A 229 1.12 -2.71 -14.97
C LYS A 229 2.25 -2.96 -13.98
N TYR A 230 2.67 -4.21 -13.81
CA TYR A 230 3.78 -4.52 -12.91
C TYR A 230 5.10 -3.93 -13.40
N LEU A 231 5.37 -4.00 -14.70
CA LEU A 231 6.58 -3.40 -15.29
C LEU A 231 6.57 -1.87 -15.17
N ALA A 232 5.40 -1.24 -15.33
CA ALA A 232 5.24 0.19 -15.08
C ALA A 232 5.50 0.54 -13.61
N LEU A 233 4.94 -0.25 -12.67
CA LEU A 233 5.20 -0.08 -11.23
C LEU A 233 6.69 -0.11 -10.90
N LYS A 234 7.45 -1.07 -11.47
CA LYS A 234 8.91 -1.17 -11.28
C LYS A 234 9.62 0.08 -11.78
N ARG A 235 9.32 0.52 -13.00
CA ARG A 235 9.92 1.72 -13.58
C ARG A 235 9.64 2.98 -12.76
N ILE A 236 8.43 3.10 -12.22
CA ILE A 236 8.05 4.19 -11.32
C ILE A 236 8.88 4.14 -10.02
N ALA A 237 9.03 2.95 -9.45
CA ALA A 237 9.82 2.76 -8.23
C ALA A 237 11.30 3.06 -8.46
N ASP A 238 11.87 2.60 -9.58
CA ASP A 238 13.26 2.83 -9.96
C ASP A 238 13.55 4.30 -10.29
N MET A 239 12.55 5.03 -10.80
CA MET A 239 12.68 6.48 -11.04
C MET A 239 12.76 7.29 -9.75
N SER A 240 12.39 6.70 -8.61
CA SER A 240 12.36 7.33 -7.30
C SER A 240 13.27 6.60 -6.30
N PRO A 241 14.61 6.77 -6.33
CA PRO A 241 15.56 6.02 -5.50
C PRO A 241 15.31 6.09 -3.99
N LYS A 242 14.68 7.18 -3.54
CA LYS A 242 14.32 7.42 -2.13
C LYS A 242 12.84 7.15 -1.85
N ILE A 243 12.18 6.34 -2.70
CA ILE A 243 10.77 6.04 -2.52
C ILE A 243 10.51 5.40 -1.15
N TYR A 244 9.52 5.95 -0.44
CA TYR A 244 8.94 5.38 0.78
C TYR A 244 7.43 5.54 0.66
N GLY A 245 6.72 4.44 0.41
CA GLY A 245 5.33 4.56 0.01
C GLY A 245 4.50 3.30 0.15
N ILE A 246 3.20 3.46 -0.12
CA ILE A 246 2.21 2.38 -0.10
C ILE A 246 1.71 2.14 -1.52
N ILE A 247 1.68 0.87 -1.92
CA ILE A 247 1.10 0.39 -3.17
C ILE A 247 -0.25 -0.25 -2.83
N PHE A 248 -1.34 0.35 -3.30
CA PHE A 248 -2.69 -0.15 -3.08
C PHE A 248 -3.11 -1.13 -4.16
N CYS A 249 -3.46 -2.35 -3.76
CA CYS A 249 -4.00 -3.42 -4.59
C CYS A 249 -5.46 -3.72 -4.23
N ARG A 250 -6.21 -4.36 -5.15
CA ARG A 250 -7.64 -4.65 -4.95
C ARG A 250 -7.89 -5.85 -4.06
N THR A 251 -7.08 -6.89 -4.18
CA THR A 251 -7.30 -8.16 -3.51
C THR A 251 -6.10 -8.60 -2.67
N ARG A 252 -6.32 -9.47 -1.68
CA ARG A 252 -5.28 -10.04 -0.83
C ARG A 252 -4.25 -10.82 -1.64
N ASN A 253 -4.72 -11.64 -2.60
CA ASN A 253 -3.85 -12.44 -3.46
C ASN A 253 -2.95 -11.56 -4.35
N GLU A 254 -3.52 -10.52 -4.96
CA GLU A 254 -2.76 -9.55 -5.76
C GLU A 254 -1.72 -8.81 -4.90
N THR A 255 -2.10 -8.43 -3.66
CA THR A 255 -1.19 -7.79 -2.71
C THR A 255 0.02 -8.66 -2.43
N GLN A 256 -0.20 -9.95 -2.12
CA GLN A 256 0.90 -10.89 -1.88
C GLN A 256 1.73 -11.12 -3.14
N GLU A 257 1.09 -11.35 -4.29
CA GLU A 257 1.78 -11.57 -5.57
C GLU A 257 2.69 -10.40 -5.97
N ILE A 258 2.21 -9.16 -5.82
CA ILE A 258 2.99 -7.96 -6.15
C ILE A 258 4.15 -7.78 -5.17
N ALA A 259 3.94 -8.02 -3.87
CA ALA A 259 5.00 -7.94 -2.88
C ALA A 259 6.09 -8.99 -3.13
N ASP A 260 5.71 -10.24 -3.41
CA ASP A 260 6.65 -11.33 -3.70
C ASP A 260 7.47 -11.02 -4.97
N LYS A 261 6.84 -10.51 -6.02
CA LYS A 261 7.53 -10.09 -7.25
C LYS A 261 8.52 -8.95 -6.98
N LEU A 262 8.13 -7.95 -6.20
CA LEU A 262 9.02 -6.85 -5.83
C LEU A 262 10.21 -7.34 -5.02
N GLN A 263 10.02 -8.26 -4.07
CA GLN A 263 11.11 -8.88 -3.31
C GLN A 263 12.05 -9.69 -4.21
N GLN A 264 11.51 -10.49 -5.14
CA GLN A 264 12.30 -11.24 -6.12
C GLN A 264 13.14 -10.32 -7.03
N ASP A 265 12.61 -9.15 -7.33
CA ASP A 265 13.31 -8.11 -8.09
C ASP A 265 14.27 -7.26 -7.22
N GLY A 266 14.42 -7.56 -5.93
CA GLY A 266 15.39 -6.93 -5.03
C GLY A 266 14.90 -5.69 -4.31
N TYR A 267 13.59 -5.39 -4.33
CA TYR A 267 13.02 -4.29 -3.56
C TYR A 267 12.77 -4.67 -2.10
N ASN A 268 12.99 -3.73 -1.20
CA ASN A 268 12.57 -3.86 0.19
C ASN A 268 11.05 -3.62 0.29
N ALA A 269 10.28 -4.62 -0.10
CA ALA A 269 8.82 -4.60 -0.11
C ALA A 269 8.25 -5.66 0.84
N ASP A 270 7.05 -5.43 1.37
CA ASP A 270 6.32 -6.41 2.16
C ASP A 270 4.81 -6.28 1.94
N ALA A 271 4.05 -7.35 2.17
CA ALA A 271 2.60 -7.37 1.98
C ALA A 271 1.85 -7.08 3.27
N LEU A 272 0.73 -6.34 3.17
CA LEU A 272 -0.18 -6.10 4.29
C LEU A 272 -1.64 -6.34 3.87
N HIS A 273 -2.22 -7.47 4.30
CA HIS A 273 -3.59 -7.86 3.97
C HIS A 273 -4.26 -8.66 5.09
N GLY A 274 -5.56 -8.93 4.92
CA GLY A 274 -6.39 -9.52 5.96
C GLY A 274 -6.07 -10.97 6.34
N ASP A 275 -5.30 -11.71 5.53
CA ASP A 275 -4.93 -13.10 5.82
C ASP A 275 -3.69 -13.21 6.72
N LEU A 276 -2.99 -12.11 6.95
CA LEU A 276 -1.86 -12.09 7.89
C LEU A 276 -2.37 -12.23 9.32
N SER A 277 -1.69 -13.07 10.10
CA SER A 277 -1.90 -13.09 11.55
C SER A 277 -1.51 -11.74 12.17
N GLN A 278 -2.01 -11.49 13.37
CA GLN A 278 -1.74 -10.22 14.04
C GLN A 278 -0.25 -9.97 14.30
N GLY A 279 0.49 -11.01 14.70
CA GLY A 279 1.94 -10.90 14.89
C GLY A 279 2.69 -10.59 13.59
N GLN A 280 2.26 -11.17 12.48
CA GLN A 280 2.82 -10.85 11.16
C GLN A 280 2.54 -9.40 10.76
N ARG A 281 1.31 -8.90 10.97
CA ARG A 281 0.96 -7.50 10.71
C ARG A 281 1.82 -6.54 11.52
N GLU A 282 2.00 -6.79 12.82
CA GLU A 282 2.84 -5.98 13.70
C GLU A 282 4.31 -5.98 13.25
N LEU A 283 4.83 -7.14 12.84
CA LEU A 283 6.20 -7.25 12.32
C LEU A 283 6.38 -6.44 11.03
N VAL A 284 5.47 -6.59 10.06
CA VAL A 284 5.50 -5.83 8.79
C VAL A 284 5.45 -4.34 9.08
N MET A 285 4.53 -3.90 9.94
CA MET A 285 4.39 -2.49 10.30
C MET A 285 5.60 -1.94 11.04
N SER A 286 6.22 -2.72 11.93
CA SER A 286 7.47 -2.34 12.61
C SER A 286 8.60 -2.13 11.61
N ARG A 287 8.79 -3.04 10.66
CA ARG A 287 9.77 -2.93 9.57
C ARG A 287 9.50 -1.74 8.65
N PHE A 288 8.23 -1.46 8.38
CA PHE A 288 7.84 -0.32 7.56
C PHE A 288 8.12 1.01 8.28
N ARG A 289 7.73 1.17 9.54
CA ARG A 289 8.02 2.38 10.34
C ARG A 289 9.52 2.63 10.52
N SER A 290 10.32 1.59 10.67
CA SER A 290 11.79 1.69 10.74
C SER A 290 12.44 1.96 9.37
N LYS A 291 11.64 2.09 8.29
CA LYS A 291 12.10 2.28 6.90
C LYS A 291 12.97 1.15 6.35
N TYR A 292 13.01 -0.01 7.03
CA TYR A 292 13.62 -1.23 6.50
C TYR A 292 12.84 -1.73 5.28
N VAL A 293 11.51 -1.80 5.39
CA VAL A 293 10.60 -1.96 4.24
C VAL A 293 10.31 -0.56 3.70
N ARG A 294 10.54 -0.36 2.40
CA ARG A 294 10.31 0.94 1.74
C ARG A 294 9.03 0.99 0.93
N LEU A 295 8.57 -0.16 0.44
CA LEU A 295 7.34 -0.30 -0.33
C LEU A 295 6.40 -1.27 0.40
N LEU A 296 5.34 -0.72 0.97
CA LEU A 296 4.28 -1.52 1.58
C LEU A 296 3.20 -1.80 0.53
N VAL A 297 2.98 -3.06 0.18
CA VAL A 297 1.88 -3.44 -0.72
C VAL A 297 0.67 -3.81 0.12
N ALA A 298 -0.45 -3.12 -0.05
CA ALA A 298 -1.57 -3.25 0.88
C ALA A 298 -2.95 -3.23 0.20
N THR A 299 -3.92 -3.89 0.83
CA THR A 299 -5.35 -3.67 0.52
C THR A 299 -5.86 -2.46 1.29
N ASP A 300 -6.95 -1.83 0.82
CA ASP A 300 -7.58 -0.69 1.52
C ASP A 300 -7.86 -0.99 2.98
N VAL A 301 -8.53 -2.10 3.25
CA VAL A 301 -8.92 -2.49 4.61
C VAL A 301 -7.70 -2.63 5.54
N ALA A 302 -6.61 -3.18 5.02
CA ALA A 302 -5.40 -3.40 5.83
C ALA A 302 -4.59 -2.12 6.03
N ALA A 303 -4.67 -1.16 5.10
CA ALA A 303 -3.96 0.11 5.16
C ALA A 303 -4.72 1.22 5.88
N ARG A 304 -6.00 0.99 6.22
CA ARG A 304 -6.78 1.95 7.02
C ARG A 304 -6.20 2.08 8.42
N GLY A 305 -6.26 3.30 8.95
CA GLY A 305 -5.75 3.60 10.29
C GLY A 305 -4.23 3.46 10.46
N LEU A 306 -3.47 3.27 9.35
CA LEU A 306 -2.02 3.28 9.44
C LEU A 306 -1.52 4.68 9.76
N ASP A 307 -0.89 4.80 10.92
CA ASP A 307 -0.14 5.98 11.30
C ASP A 307 1.31 5.79 10.87
N VAL A 308 1.60 6.34 9.71
CA VAL A 308 2.94 6.35 9.14
C VAL A 308 3.16 7.73 8.54
N ASP A 309 4.15 8.41 9.09
CA ASP A 309 4.58 9.71 8.59
C ASP A 309 5.60 9.57 7.46
N ASP A 310 5.86 10.68 6.77
CA ASP A 310 6.91 10.80 5.77
C ASP A 310 6.74 9.94 4.52
N LEU A 311 5.54 9.44 4.24
CA LEU A 311 5.31 8.75 2.97
C LEU A 311 5.52 9.74 1.81
N THR A 312 6.42 9.39 0.92
CA THR A 312 6.73 10.18 -0.28
C THR A 312 5.74 9.88 -1.42
N HIS A 313 5.30 8.63 -1.51
CA HIS A 313 4.47 8.16 -2.62
C HIS A 313 3.29 7.33 -2.15
N ILE A 314 2.16 7.53 -2.80
CA ILE A 314 1.03 6.60 -2.82
C ILE A 314 0.85 6.11 -4.25
N ILE A 315 0.85 4.79 -4.44
CA ILE A 315 0.69 4.19 -5.77
C ILE A 315 -0.59 3.36 -5.78
N ASN A 316 -1.54 3.73 -6.60
CA ASN A 316 -2.73 2.93 -6.88
C ASN A 316 -2.41 2.00 -8.04
N PHE A 317 -2.23 0.72 -7.79
CA PHE A 317 -1.98 -0.30 -8.84
C PHE A 317 -3.18 -0.44 -9.78
N HIS A 318 -4.35 -0.09 -9.28
CA HIS A 318 -5.61 0.08 -10.03
C HIS A 318 -6.30 1.37 -9.59
N ALA A 319 -7.00 2.03 -10.51
CA ALA A 319 -7.91 3.10 -10.14
C ALA A 319 -8.97 2.56 -9.16
N PRO A 320 -9.17 3.17 -7.98
CA PRO A 320 -10.27 2.80 -7.11
C PRO A 320 -11.60 3.11 -7.79
N LEU A 321 -12.62 2.30 -7.52
CA LEU A 321 -13.96 2.45 -8.11
C LEU A 321 -14.70 3.64 -7.48
N GLU A 322 -14.47 3.88 -6.19
CA GLU A 322 -15.06 4.96 -5.42
C GLU A 322 -14.05 6.11 -5.28
N PRO A 323 -14.39 7.33 -5.72
CA PRO A 323 -13.47 8.47 -5.63
C PRO A 323 -13.03 8.82 -4.21
N ASP A 324 -13.86 8.61 -3.20
CA ASP A 324 -13.52 8.90 -1.81
C ASP A 324 -12.38 7.98 -1.30
N ILE A 325 -12.33 6.72 -1.77
CA ILE A 325 -11.22 5.81 -1.48
C ILE A 325 -9.89 6.40 -1.99
N TYR A 326 -9.90 7.03 -3.17
CA TYR A 326 -8.71 7.70 -3.70
C TYR A 326 -8.23 8.83 -2.79
N ILE A 327 -9.15 9.63 -2.27
CA ILE A 327 -8.84 10.74 -1.36
C ILE A 327 -8.22 10.20 -0.07
N HIS A 328 -8.80 9.16 0.51
CA HIS A 328 -8.28 8.52 1.73
C HIS A 328 -6.89 7.90 1.54
N ARG A 329 -6.63 7.28 0.36
CA ARG A 329 -5.31 6.76 0.02
C ARG A 329 -4.30 7.89 -0.15
N SER A 330 -4.61 8.87 -0.99
CA SER A 330 -3.71 10.00 -1.27
C SER A 330 -3.40 10.81 -0.01
N GLY A 331 -4.35 10.96 0.91
CA GLY A 331 -4.16 11.61 2.20
C GLY A 331 -3.19 10.88 3.17
N ARG A 332 -2.62 9.74 2.78
CA ARG A 332 -1.52 9.08 3.52
C ARG A 332 -0.15 9.71 3.23
N THR A 333 -0.01 10.51 2.17
CA THR A 333 1.17 11.33 1.89
C THR A 333 0.85 12.81 2.03
N GLY A 334 1.84 13.67 1.96
CA GLY A 334 1.65 15.13 2.06
C GLY A 334 1.21 15.62 3.44
N ARG A 335 1.50 14.89 4.52
CA ARG A 335 1.15 15.28 5.89
C ARG A 335 2.11 16.33 6.44
N ALA A 336 1.65 17.09 7.45
CA ALA A 336 2.43 18.10 8.16
C ALA A 336 3.11 19.14 7.24
N GLY A 337 2.44 19.55 6.15
CA GLY A 337 2.96 20.55 5.21
C GLY A 337 4.04 20.03 4.24
N LYS A 338 4.41 18.75 4.29
CA LYS A 338 5.33 18.13 3.33
C LYS A 338 4.65 17.90 1.98
N SER A 339 5.43 17.86 0.90
CA SER A 339 4.93 17.49 -0.43
C SER A 339 4.74 15.97 -0.54
N GLY A 340 3.73 15.53 -1.29
CA GLY A 340 3.46 14.13 -1.56
C GLY A 340 3.17 13.86 -3.04
N ILE A 341 3.33 12.60 -3.46
CA ILE A 341 3.04 12.15 -4.82
C ILE A 341 2.02 11.01 -4.77
N SER A 342 0.91 11.19 -5.49
CA SER A 342 -0.11 10.14 -5.67
C SER A 342 -0.13 9.71 -7.13
N ILE A 343 0.11 8.42 -7.38
CA ILE A 343 0.22 7.84 -8.71
C ILE A 343 -0.89 6.81 -8.91
N THR A 344 -1.48 6.78 -10.11
CA THR A 344 -2.46 5.76 -10.50
C THR A 344 -2.05 5.09 -11.79
N ILE A 345 -1.91 3.76 -11.79
CA ILE A 345 -1.60 2.97 -12.97
C ILE A 345 -2.92 2.46 -13.56
N VAL A 346 -3.29 2.97 -14.73
CA VAL A 346 -4.58 2.68 -15.37
C VAL A 346 -4.42 1.94 -16.69
N HIS A 347 -5.36 1.08 -17.01
CA HIS A 347 -5.56 0.58 -18.37
C HIS A 347 -6.82 1.22 -18.99
N ALA A 348 -7.06 0.99 -20.27
CA ALA A 348 -8.14 1.67 -21.03
C ALA A 348 -9.53 1.60 -20.36
N LYS A 349 -9.89 0.48 -19.71
CA LYS A 349 -11.18 0.30 -19.04
C LYS A 349 -11.31 1.08 -17.72
N GLU A 350 -10.22 1.56 -17.14
CA GLU A 350 -10.19 2.28 -15.86
C GLU A 350 -10.24 3.82 -16.02
N ILE A 351 -10.22 4.32 -17.26
CA ILE A 351 -10.25 5.76 -17.55
C ILE A 351 -11.53 6.43 -17.03
N ALA A 352 -12.66 5.73 -17.08
CA ALA A 352 -13.92 6.26 -16.55
C ALA A 352 -13.86 6.49 -15.02
N ALA A 353 -13.24 5.55 -14.28
CA ALA A 353 -13.02 5.70 -12.85
C ALA A 353 -12.06 6.86 -12.54
N LEU A 354 -11.01 7.05 -13.35
CA LEU A 354 -10.10 8.18 -13.22
C LEU A 354 -10.83 9.52 -13.36
N LYS A 355 -11.70 9.67 -14.37
CA LYS A 355 -12.52 10.88 -14.56
C LYS A 355 -13.47 11.16 -13.38
N ALA A 356 -14.05 10.11 -12.78
CA ALA A 356 -14.87 10.27 -11.59
C ALA A 356 -14.03 10.78 -10.39
N ILE A 357 -12.77 10.33 -10.26
CA ILE A 357 -11.83 10.82 -9.24
C ILE A 357 -11.50 12.30 -9.49
N GLU A 358 -11.19 12.71 -10.73
CA GLU A 358 -10.92 14.11 -11.11
C GLU A 358 -12.08 15.02 -10.74
N ASN A 359 -13.30 14.62 -11.08
CA ASN A 359 -14.52 15.37 -10.74
C ASN A 359 -14.69 15.53 -9.21
N ARG A 360 -14.35 14.51 -8.44
CA ARG A 360 -14.42 14.54 -6.97
C ARG A 360 -13.31 15.38 -6.33
N LEU A 361 -12.09 15.34 -6.91
CA LEU A 361 -10.96 16.17 -6.51
C LEU A 361 -11.14 17.64 -6.88
N GLY A 362 -11.97 17.95 -7.90
CA GLY A 362 -12.11 19.30 -8.46
C GLY A 362 -10.88 19.79 -9.23
N ARG A 363 -9.98 18.86 -9.62
CA ARG A 363 -8.76 19.13 -10.42
C ARG A 363 -8.39 17.94 -11.29
N GLU A 364 -7.69 18.20 -12.38
CA GLU A 364 -7.17 17.17 -13.27
C GLU A 364 -6.01 16.41 -12.64
N ILE A 365 -5.90 15.11 -12.98
CA ILE A 365 -4.76 14.28 -12.66
C ILE A 365 -3.82 14.30 -13.87
N THR A 366 -2.56 14.65 -13.66
CA THR A 366 -1.60 14.84 -14.74
C THR A 366 -1.22 13.51 -15.40
N PHE A 367 -1.39 13.43 -16.72
CA PHE A 367 -0.86 12.31 -17.48
C PHE A 367 0.66 12.31 -17.47
N ALA A 368 1.27 11.18 -17.13
CA ALA A 368 2.71 10.99 -17.19
C ALA A 368 3.06 9.79 -18.06
N LYS A 369 4.11 9.90 -18.86
CA LYS A 369 4.66 8.78 -19.63
C LYS A 369 5.46 7.87 -18.72
N VAL A 370 5.36 6.56 -18.96
CA VAL A 370 6.16 5.60 -18.19
C VAL A 370 7.65 5.84 -18.48
N PRO A 371 8.50 6.00 -17.43
CA PRO A 371 9.92 6.27 -17.62
C PRO A 371 10.59 5.21 -18.51
N THR A 372 11.43 5.65 -19.43
CA THR A 372 12.23 4.74 -20.25
C THR A 372 13.38 4.16 -19.43
N GLY A 373 13.96 3.05 -19.88
CA GLY A 373 15.15 2.49 -19.23
C GLY A 373 16.30 3.50 -19.17
N ARG A 374 16.43 4.38 -20.17
CA ARG A 374 17.44 5.44 -20.20
C ARG A 374 17.22 6.49 -19.11
N ASP A 375 15.97 6.97 -18.95
CA ASP A 375 15.62 7.96 -17.92
C ASP A 375 15.93 7.41 -16.52
N ILE A 376 15.63 6.12 -16.31
CA ILE A 376 15.91 5.44 -15.03
C ILE A 376 17.42 5.33 -14.81
N CYS A 377 18.18 4.87 -15.80
CA CYS A 377 19.64 4.76 -15.70
C CYS A 377 20.28 6.12 -15.37
N GLU A 378 19.86 7.18 -16.04
CA GLU A 378 20.33 8.54 -15.77
C GLU A 378 20.01 8.97 -14.33
N LYS A 379 18.77 8.79 -13.90
CA LYS A 379 18.34 9.18 -12.54
C LYS A 379 19.08 8.40 -11.44
N GLN A 380 19.25 7.10 -11.64
CA GLN A 380 19.96 6.24 -10.68
C GLN A 380 21.45 6.60 -10.63
N LEU A 381 22.07 6.88 -11.77
CA LEU A 381 23.46 7.30 -11.85
C LEU A 381 23.68 8.62 -11.08
N PHE A 382 22.84 9.64 -11.32
CA PHE A 382 22.98 10.91 -10.61
C PHE A 382 22.73 10.75 -9.10
N ASN A 383 21.75 9.94 -8.69
CA ASN A 383 21.55 9.66 -7.27
C ASN A 383 22.75 8.94 -6.63
N PHE A 384 23.40 8.07 -7.37
CA PHE A 384 24.63 7.41 -6.92
C PHE A 384 25.78 8.42 -6.78
N ILE A 385 25.96 9.31 -7.76
CA ILE A 385 26.98 10.39 -7.71
C ILE A 385 26.72 11.31 -6.50
N ASP A 386 25.46 11.74 -6.28
CA ASP A 386 25.07 12.55 -5.12
C ASP A 386 25.39 11.84 -3.79
N THR A 387 25.23 10.50 -3.77
CA THR A 387 25.54 9.70 -2.57
C THR A 387 27.04 9.68 -2.31
N VAL A 388 27.85 9.54 -3.36
CA VAL A 388 29.32 9.57 -3.27
C VAL A 388 29.82 10.94 -2.85
N GLU A 389 29.20 12.01 -3.36
CA GLU A 389 29.56 13.39 -3.00
C GLU A 389 29.32 13.70 -1.52
N ARG A 390 28.22 13.14 -0.97
CA ARG A 390 27.77 13.47 0.40
C ARG A 390 28.21 12.47 1.44
N VAL A 391 28.82 11.36 1.07
CA VAL A 391 29.25 10.36 2.04
C VAL A 391 30.34 10.90 2.94
N GLU A 392 30.12 10.85 4.24
CA GLU A 392 31.17 11.13 5.22
C GLU A 392 32.15 9.97 5.24
N ILE A 393 33.43 10.29 5.07
CA ILE A 393 34.50 9.28 5.01
C ILE A 393 34.87 8.92 6.45
N ASP A 394 34.49 7.74 6.89
CA ASP A 394 35.03 7.16 8.14
C ASP A 394 36.44 6.63 7.87
N SER A 395 37.42 7.52 8.04
CA SER A 395 38.83 7.22 7.81
C SER A 395 39.33 6.02 8.65
N VAL A 396 38.82 5.86 9.87
CA VAL A 396 39.26 4.80 10.80
C VAL A 396 38.87 3.41 10.27
N GLN A 397 37.67 3.27 9.72
CA GLN A 397 37.20 1.97 9.21
C GLN A 397 37.87 1.53 7.91
N ILE A 398 38.19 2.47 7.02
CA ILE A 398 38.70 2.15 5.66
C ILE A 398 40.22 2.27 5.51
N GLU A 399 40.91 2.93 6.46
CA GLU A 399 42.33 3.25 6.36
C GLU A 399 43.22 2.02 6.13
N SER A 400 42.91 0.89 6.77
CA SER A 400 43.64 -0.38 6.61
C SER A 400 43.54 -0.98 5.23
N PHE A 401 42.49 -0.66 4.44
CA PHE A 401 42.26 -1.18 3.09
C PHE A 401 42.79 -0.25 1.99
N LEU A 402 42.87 1.05 2.26
CA LEU A 402 43.24 2.07 1.27
C LEU A 402 44.59 1.84 0.60
N PRO A 403 45.69 1.45 1.30
CA PRO A 403 46.99 1.21 0.63
C PRO A 403 46.92 0.16 -0.46
N SER A 404 46.18 -0.94 -0.22
CA SER A 404 46.00 -2.00 -1.22
C SER A 404 45.16 -1.54 -2.42
N VAL A 405 44.13 -0.72 -2.16
CA VAL A 405 43.29 -0.12 -3.19
C VAL A 405 44.09 0.87 -4.04
N TYR A 406 44.86 1.76 -3.42
CA TYR A 406 45.75 2.71 -4.13
C TYR A 406 46.80 1.99 -4.98
N LYS A 407 47.44 0.95 -4.44
CA LYS A 407 48.41 0.15 -5.22
C LYS A 407 47.77 -0.48 -6.47
N LYS A 408 46.52 -0.93 -6.36
CA LYS A 408 45.79 -1.59 -7.45
C LYS A 408 45.26 -0.61 -8.50
N LEU A 409 44.83 0.59 -8.08
CA LEU A 409 44.16 1.57 -8.94
C LEU A 409 45.07 2.78 -9.31
N GLY A 410 46.23 2.96 -8.66
CA GLY A 410 47.08 4.16 -8.79
C GLY A 410 47.73 4.37 -10.17
N TRP A 411 47.61 3.40 -11.06
CA TRP A 411 48.06 3.53 -12.43
C TRP A 411 47.06 4.23 -13.36
N MET A 412 45.79 4.40 -12.86
CA MET A 412 44.72 5.07 -13.62
C MET A 412 44.76 6.57 -13.37
N THR A 413 44.44 7.32 -14.41
CA THR A 413 44.14 8.75 -14.24
C THR A 413 42.84 8.95 -13.48
N ARG A 414 42.65 10.15 -12.95
CA ARG A 414 41.40 10.53 -12.30
C ARG A 414 40.19 10.35 -13.23
N GLU A 415 40.33 10.75 -14.47
CA GLU A 415 39.31 10.68 -15.52
C GLU A 415 38.95 9.22 -15.83
N GLU A 416 39.96 8.34 -15.99
CA GLU A 416 39.74 6.92 -16.23
C GLU A 416 39.06 6.24 -15.04
N LEU A 417 39.44 6.60 -13.81
CA LEU A 417 38.79 6.07 -12.59
C LEU A 417 37.32 6.46 -12.53
N ILE A 418 36.99 7.74 -12.80
CA ILE A 418 35.61 8.23 -12.84
C ILE A 418 34.82 7.51 -13.95
N GLN A 419 35.37 7.38 -15.15
CA GLN A 419 34.71 6.70 -16.28
C GLN A 419 34.39 5.24 -15.92
N ARG A 420 35.33 4.51 -15.33
CA ARG A 420 35.15 3.11 -14.94
C ARG A 420 34.11 2.98 -13.82
N PHE A 421 34.19 3.87 -12.83
CA PHE A 421 33.23 3.92 -11.71
C PHE A 421 31.80 4.16 -12.19
N VAL A 422 31.61 5.17 -13.05
CA VAL A 422 30.35 5.46 -13.72
C VAL A 422 29.88 4.27 -14.57
N SER A 423 30.78 3.65 -15.33
CA SER A 423 30.45 2.53 -16.22
C SER A 423 30.02 1.28 -15.47
N VAL A 424 30.59 0.99 -14.30
CA VAL A 424 30.20 -0.16 -13.48
C VAL A 424 28.74 -0.02 -13.04
N GLU A 425 28.36 1.14 -12.50
CA GLU A 425 27.01 1.37 -12.00
C GLU A 425 26.01 1.54 -13.16
N PHE A 426 26.38 2.28 -14.20
CA PHE A 426 25.54 2.47 -15.39
C PHE A 426 25.24 1.15 -16.11
N ASN A 427 26.24 0.29 -16.31
CA ASN A 427 26.07 -0.99 -16.97
C ASN A 427 25.19 -1.97 -16.14
N ARG A 428 25.19 -1.86 -14.83
CA ARG A 428 24.31 -2.63 -13.94
C ARG A 428 22.84 -2.36 -14.27
N PHE A 429 22.43 -1.09 -14.41
CA PHE A 429 21.08 -0.71 -14.77
C PHE A 429 20.79 -0.92 -16.26
N LEU A 430 21.73 -0.59 -17.13
CA LEU A 430 21.55 -0.73 -18.58
C LEU A 430 21.29 -2.17 -19.01
N ASN A 431 22.02 -3.14 -18.44
CA ASN A 431 21.83 -4.55 -18.74
C ASN A 431 20.45 -5.06 -18.29
N TYR A 432 19.90 -4.49 -17.23
CA TYR A 432 18.56 -4.81 -16.74
C TYR A 432 17.45 -4.27 -17.66
N TYR A 433 17.66 -3.10 -18.29
CA TYR A 433 16.67 -2.44 -19.14
C TYR A 433 16.88 -2.61 -20.65
N LYS A 434 17.95 -3.30 -21.10
CA LYS A 434 18.32 -3.45 -22.52
C LYS A 434 17.22 -4.05 -23.40
N ASP A 435 16.41 -4.95 -22.84
CA ASP A 435 15.37 -5.69 -23.57
C ASP A 435 13.95 -5.15 -23.31
N ASN A 436 13.83 -4.00 -22.64
CA ASN A 436 12.52 -3.47 -22.24
C ASN A 436 11.99 -2.46 -23.25
N PHE A 437 10.88 -2.84 -23.90
CA PHE A 437 10.12 -2.03 -24.85
C PHE A 437 9.55 -0.75 -24.23
N ASP A 438 9.26 0.24 -25.09
CA ASP A 438 8.48 1.42 -24.72
C ASP A 438 7.05 1.01 -24.34
N LEU A 439 6.68 1.25 -23.07
CA LEU A 439 5.39 0.83 -22.51
C LEU A 439 4.23 1.73 -22.94
N ASP A 440 4.53 2.92 -23.50
CA ASP A 440 3.53 3.87 -23.99
C ASP A 440 3.04 3.57 -25.41
N GLN A 441 3.67 2.62 -26.12
CA GLN A 441 3.26 2.28 -27.47
C GLN A 441 2.01 1.39 -27.49
N PRO A 442 1.05 1.60 -28.43
CA PRO A 442 -0.09 0.71 -28.64
C PRO A 442 0.37 -0.73 -28.92
N GLU A 443 -0.39 -1.71 -28.42
CA GLU A 443 -0.09 -3.14 -28.60
C GLU A 443 0.15 -3.55 -30.05
N GLU A 444 -0.55 -2.94 -31.00
CA GLU A 444 -0.40 -3.20 -32.43
C GLU A 444 1.01 -2.82 -32.97
N LYS A 445 1.66 -1.79 -32.42
CA LYS A 445 3.03 -1.44 -32.80
C LYS A 445 4.06 -2.35 -32.13
N ARG A 446 3.86 -2.71 -30.86
CA ARG A 446 4.76 -3.62 -30.12
C ARG A 446 4.80 -5.02 -30.74
N THR A 447 3.65 -5.54 -31.17
CA THR A 447 3.57 -6.81 -31.89
C THR A 447 4.25 -6.77 -33.25
N ARG A 448 4.43 -5.61 -33.86
CA ARG A 448 5.17 -5.47 -35.13
C ARG A 448 6.69 -5.33 -34.93
N GLU A 449 7.15 -4.67 -33.86
CA GLU A 449 8.58 -4.55 -33.54
C GLU A 449 9.16 -5.79 -32.83
N SER A 450 8.36 -6.50 -32.05
CA SER A 450 8.76 -7.74 -31.37
C SER A 450 8.63 -9.00 -32.24
N LYS A 451 7.98 -8.91 -33.39
CA LYS A 451 8.07 -9.94 -34.43
C LYS A 451 9.40 -9.77 -35.20
N GLN A 452 10.53 -10.06 -34.59
CA GLN A 452 11.50 -10.89 -35.28
C GLN A 452 10.70 -12.09 -35.77
N SER A 453 10.55 -12.20 -37.08
CA SER A 453 9.84 -13.31 -37.71
C SER A 453 10.59 -14.58 -37.37
N PHE A 454 10.22 -15.21 -36.24
CA PHE A 454 10.70 -16.56 -35.96
C PHE A 454 10.11 -17.46 -37.03
N THR A 455 10.98 -18.01 -37.84
CA THR A 455 10.56 -19.07 -38.77
C THR A 455 10.46 -20.35 -37.95
N PHE A 456 9.26 -20.84 -37.74
CA PHE A 456 9.06 -22.09 -37.06
C PHE A 456 9.11 -23.26 -38.06
N LYS A 457 9.71 -24.37 -37.64
CA LYS A 457 9.58 -25.65 -38.31
C LYS A 457 8.82 -26.63 -37.42
N THR A 458 7.96 -27.41 -37.99
CA THR A 458 7.17 -28.41 -37.27
C THR A 458 7.96 -29.70 -37.13
N PHE A 459 8.20 -30.09 -35.87
CA PHE A 459 8.86 -31.35 -35.52
C PHE A 459 7.80 -32.35 -35.07
N ARG A 460 7.87 -33.56 -35.64
CA ARG A 460 7.08 -34.69 -35.22
C ARG A 460 7.91 -35.54 -34.27
N LEU A 461 7.40 -35.76 -33.06
CA LEU A 461 8.02 -36.62 -32.06
C LEU A 461 7.19 -37.88 -31.85
N SER A 462 7.86 -39.05 -31.80
CA SER A 462 7.21 -40.38 -31.67
C SER A 462 6.75 -40.66 -30.22
N ILE A 463 6.11 -39.69 -29.59
CA ILE A 463 5.53 -39.80 -28.24
C ILE A 463 4.24 -38.96 -28.16
N GLY A 464 3.20 -39.50 -27.56
CA GLY A 464 1.89 -38.89 -27.52
C GLY A 464 1.15 -39.07 -26.19
N ALA A 465 -0.17 -38.89 -26.24
CA ALA A 465 -1.03 -38.98 -25.05
C ALA A 465 -1.05 -40.38 -24.41
N ASN A 466 -0.89 -41.46 -25.21
CA ASN A 466 -0.83 -42.82 -24.71
C ASN A 466 0.34 -43.06 -23.76
N GLN A 467 1.41 -42.31 -23.90
CA GLN A 467 2.58 -42.30 -23.00
C GLN A 467 2.50 -41.24 -21.91
N GLN A 468 1.29 -40.73 -21.63
CA GLN A 468 1.03 -39.68 -20.61
C GLN A 468 1.73 -38.35 -20.89
N LEU A 469 2.11 -38.08 -22.15
CA LEU A 469 2.69 -36.79 -22.51
C LEU A 469 1.62 -35.70 -22.44
N ASN A 470 1.98 -34.59 -21.74
CA ASN A 470 1.20 -33.36 -21.75
C ASN A 470 2.08 -32.16 -22.18
N LYS A 471 1.45 -31.03 -22.49
CA LYS A 471 2.15 -29.82 -22.95
C LYS A 471 3.24 -29.35 -21.98
N ARG A 472 3.00 -29.46 -20.68
CA ARG A 472 3.94 -29.03 -19.63
C ARG A 472 5.18 -29.89 -19.58
N GLU A 473 5.03 -31.22 -19.72
CA GLU A 473 6.17 -32.14 -19.73
C GLU A 473 6.98 -32.00 -21.03
N LEU A 474 6.34 -31.78 -22.18
CA LEU A 474 7.04 -31.50 -23.43
C LEU A 474 7.84 -30.19 -23.36
N MET A 475 7.27 -29.11 -22.86
CA MET A 475 7.98 -27.84 -22.66
C MET A 475 9.17 -27.99 -21.72
N ARG A 476 8.99 -28.71 -20.61
CA ARG A 476 10.07 -29.00 -19.64
C ARG A 476 11.20 -29.80 -20.29
N TYR A 477 10.87 -30.75 -21.15
CA TYR A 477 11.83 -31.55 -21.91
C TYR A 477 12.63 -30.68 -22.88
N ILE A 478 11.97 -29.88 -23.72
CA ILE A 478 12.63 -29.02 -24.71
C ILE A 478 13.61 -28.05 -24.01
N ASN A 479 13.21 -27.46 -22.88
CA ASN A 479 14.06 -26.58 -22.10
C ASN A 479 15.29 -27.29 -21.48
N LYS A 480 15.20 -28.62 -21.24
CA LYS A 480 16.32 -29.41 -20.73
C LYS A 480 17.36 -29.79 -21.79
N LEU A 481 17.04 -29.70 -23.08
CA LEU A 481 17.95 -30.08 -24.16
C LEU A 481 19.22 -29.22 -24.24
N LYS A 482 19.27 -28.07 -23.57
CA LYS A 482 20.42 -27.12 -23.52
C LYS A 482 20.96 -26.73 -24.91
N VAL A 483 20.13 -26.76 -25.94
CA VAL A 483 20.50 -26.37 -27.31
C VAL A 483 20.72 -24.87 -27.42
N ALA A 484 19.90 -24.07 -26.68
CA ALA A 484 20.04 -22.64 -26.53
C ALA A 484 19.57 -22.19 -25.15
N ARG A 485 19.88 -20.93 -24.72
CA ARG A 485 19.38 -20.37 -23.45
C ARG A 485 17.86 -20.29 -23.38
N SER A 486 17.19 -20.06 -24.51
CA SER A 486 15.73 -20.13 -24.68
C SER A 486 15.44 -20.54 -26.13
N ILE A 487 14.63 -21.57 -26.32
CA ILE A 487 14.13 -21.97 -27.64
C ILE A 487 12.68 -21.51 -27.70
N GLU A 488 12.34 -20.72 -28.73
CA GLU A 488 10.96 -20.32 -28.94
C GLU A 488 10.13 -21.53 -29.37
N ILE A 489 9.02 -21.75 -28.68
CA ILE A 489 8.11 -22.88 -28.91
C ILE A 489 6.80 -22.29 -29.43
N GLY A 490 6.42 -22.67 -30.62
CA GLY A 490 5.15 -22.29 -31.25
C GLY A 490 3.99 -23.19 -30.82
N GLN A 491 3.21 -23.63 -31.77
CA GLN A 491 2.05 -24.48 -31.52
C GLN A 491 2.45 -25.91 -31.12
N ILE A 492 1.74 -26.49 -30.15
CA ILE A 492 1.90 -27.88 -29.69
C ILE A 492 0.58 -28.62 -29.86
N ASP A 493 0.58 -29.66 -30.67
CA ASP A 493 -0.54 -30.57 -30.91
C ASP A 493 -0.16 -31.99 -30.49
N ILE A 494 -0.85 -32.55 -29.47
CA ILE A 494 -0.58 -33.88 -28.94
C ILE A 494 -1.65 -34.83 -29.43
N TYR A 495 -1.22 -35.89 -30.15
CA TYR A 495 -2.04 -36.97 -30.63
C TYR A 495 -1.83 -38.23 -29.77
N LYS A 496 -2.51 -39.31 -30.06
CA LYS A 496 -2.44 -40.54 -29.26
C LYS A 496 -1.01 -41.11 -29.16
N ASP A 497 -0.30 -41.23 -30.31
CA ASP A 497 0.98 -41.90 -30.40
C ASP A 497 2.14 -41.00 -30.79
N TYR A 498 1.88 -39.74 -31.12
CA TYR A 498 2.89 -38.75 -31.52
C TYR A 498 2.47 -37.33 -31.13
N CYS A 499 3.37 -36.41 -31.16
CA CYS A 499 3.05 -34.99 -31.05
C CYS A 499 3.75 -34.18 -32.14
N LEU A 500 3.12 -33.05 -32.50
CA LEU A 500 3.68 -32.03 -33.38
C LEU A 500 4.01 -30.81 -32.53
N VAL A 501 5.21 -30.28 -32.72
CA VAL A 501 5.66 -29.06 -32.01
C VAL A 501 6.38 -28.15 -32.98
N ASP A 502 5.98 -26.91 -33.02
CA ASP A 502 6.64 -25.87 -33.78
C ASP A 502 7.81 -25.29 -32.95
N LEU A 503 9.04 -25.45 -33.44
CA LEU A 503 10.26 -24.97 -32.80
C LEU A 503 11.00 -24.01 -33.73
N ASP A 504 11.81 -23.12 -33.13
CA ASP A 504 12.61 -22.14 -33.84
C ASP A 504 13.53 -22.82 -34.88
N ALA A 505 13.32 -22.51 -36.16
CA ALA A 505 14.04 -23.09 -37.30
C ALA A 505 15.57 -22.86 -37.25
N ARG A 506 16.05 -21.85 -36.55
CA ARG A 506 17.48 -21.56 -36.39
C ARG A 506 18.25 -22.69 -35.69
N TYR A 507 17.57 -23.49 -34.89
CA TYR A 507 18.18 -24.56 -34.11
C TYR A 507 17.86 -25.95 -34.65
N GLU A 508 17.32 -26.07 -35.87
CA GLU A 508 16.86 -27.35 -36.49
C GLU A 508 17.88 -28.48 -36.40
N GLU A 509 19.13 -28.23 -36.90
CA GLU A 509 20.16 -29.27 -36.88
C GLU A 509 20.58 -29.68 -35.48
N GLN A 510 20.59 -28.75 -34.56
CA GLN A 510 20.94 -29.01 -33.16
C GLN A 510 19.84 -29.78 -32.43
N LEU A 511 18.58 -29.45 -32.71
CA LEU A 511 17.40 -30.15 -32.19
C LEU A 511 17.30 -31.59 -32.72
N LEU A 512 17.50 -31.81 -34.01
CA LEU A 512 17.54 -33.14 -34.61
C LEU A 512 18.63 -34.04 -34.02
N LYS A 513 19.75 -33.48 -33.60
CA LYS A 513 20.85 -34.20 -32.91
C LYS A 513 20.59 -34.40 -31.41
N ALA A 514 19.94 -33.45 -30.74
CA ALA A 514 19.74 -33.47 -29.31
C ALA A 514 18.52 -34.29 -28.87
N ILE A 515 17.42 -34.22 -29.59
CA ILE A 515 16.17 -34.92 -29.24
C ILE A 515 16.38 -36.45 -29.17
N PRO A 516 16.93 -37.16 -30.17
CA PRO A 516 17.10 -38.60 -30.09
C PRO A 516 18.05 -39.09 -29.02
N ARG A 517 18.96 -38.24 -28.56
CA ARG A 517 19.94 -38.55 -27.50
C ARG A 517 19.37 -38.46 -26.07
N ASN A 518 18.20 -37.87 -25.93
CA ASN A 518 17.56 -37.64 -24.65
C ASN A 518 16.21 -38.41 -24.59
N LYS A 519 15.81 -38.86 -23.41
CA LYS A 519 14.54 -39.55 -23.17
C LYS A 519 13.49 -38.60 -22.61
N VAL A 520 12.24 -38.73 -23.09
CA VAL A 520 11.06 -38.06 -22.48
C VAL A 520 10.33 -39.11 -21.67
N LEU A 521 10.04 -38.83 -20.41
CA LEU A 521 9.39 -39.77 -19.47
C LEU A 521 10.05 -41.18 -19.47
N GLY A 522 11.38 -41.21 -19.69
CA GLY A 522 12.13 -42.49 -19.77
C GLY A 522 12.11 -43.18 -21.12
N ILE A 523 11.37 -42.65 -22.11
CA ILE A 523 11.16 -43.28 -23.44
C ILE A 523 12.06 -42.60 -24.47
N PRO A 524 12.81 -43.36 -25.29
CA PRO A 524 13.58 -42.80 -26.42
C PRO A 524 12.60 -42.31 -27.50
N ILE A 525 12.93 -41.16 -28.12
CA ILE A 525 12.08 -40.48 -29.06
C ILE A 525 12.74 -40.41 -30.43
N LEU A 526 11.98 -40.71 -31.50
CA LEU A 526 12.35 -40.36 -32.85
C LEU A 526 11.81 -38.98 -33.19
N VAL A 527 12.57 -38.20 -33.93
CA VAL A 527 12.19 -36.87 -34.39
C VAL A 527 12.33 -36.76 -35.89
N GLU A 528 11.31 -36.19 -36.51
CA GLU A 528 11.29 -35.92 -37.96
C GLU A 528 10.80 -34.48 -38.16
N VAL A 529 11.30 -33.80 -39.20
CA VAL A 529 10.79 -32.49 -39.61
C VAL A 529 9.64 -32.71 -40.59
N GLU A 530 8.47 -32.17 -40.26
CA GLU A 530 7.28 -32.30 -41.09
C GLU A 530 7.16 -31.10 -42.06
N ASN A 531 6.95 -31.39 -43.37
CA ASN A 531 6.68 -30.32 -44.33
C ASN A 531 5.26 -29.77 -44.14
N PRO A 532 5.04 -28.43 -44.22
CA PRO A 532 3.79 -27.77 -43.83
C PRO A 532 2.53 -28.13 -44.66
N THR A 533 2.64 -28.97 -45.68
CA THR A 533 1.56 -29.30 -46.60
C THR A 533 0.66 -30.48 -46.18
N LYS A 534 0.88 -31.12 -45.03
CA LYS A 534 0.07 -32.25 -44.56
C LYS A 534 -0.49 -32.08 -43.14
N ARG A 535 -1.18 -30.99 -42.85
CA ARG A 535 -2.06 -30.96 -41.65
C ARG A 535 -3.39 -31.63 -41.97
N ASN A 536 -3.47 -32.94 -41.84
CA ASN A 536 -4.74 -33.67 -41.90
C ASN A 536 -5.55 -33.42 -40.59
N LYS A 537 -6.83 -33.09 -40.75
CA LYS A 537 -7.82 -32.91 -39.67
C LYS A 537 -8.06 -34.21 -38.90
N GLY A 538 -7.16 -34.62 -38.06
CA GLY A 538 -7.39 -35.66 -37.07
C GLY A 538 -8.09 -35.08 -35.84
N ARG A 539 -9.10 -35.79 -35.30
CA ARG A 539 -9.91 -35.39 -34.15
C ARG A 539 -9.04 -34.94 -32.96
N GLN A 540 -9.07 -33.65 -32.64
CA GLN A 540 -8.55 -33.12 -31.39
C GLN A 540 -9.31 -33.73 -30.20
N ILE A 541 -8.60 -34.32 -29.27
CA ILE A 541 -9.14 -34.65 -27.94
C ILE A 541 -9.01 -33.35 -27.12
N ARG A 542 -10.17 -32.71 -26.83
CA ARG A 542 -10.26 -31.63 -25.86
C ARG A 542 -10.07 -32.23 -24.46
N GLY A 543 -9.06 -31.81 -23.72
CA GLY A 543 -8.83 -32.05 -22.33
C GLY A 543 -8.47 -30.76 -21.66
#